data_33d72c14f4f4f0fa2ccf1ffa3b2d79a4
#
_entry.id   33d72c14f4f4f0fa2ccf1ffa3b2d79a4
#
_cell.length_a   1.000
_cell.length_b   1.000
_cell.length_c   1.000
_cell.angle_alpha   90.00
_cell.angle_beta   90.00
_cell.angle_gamma   90.00
#
_symmetry.space_group_name_H-M   'P 1'
#
loop_
_entity.id
_entity.type
_entity.pdbx_description
1 polymer ?
#
loop_
_entity_poly.entity_id
_entity_poly.type
_entity_poly.pdbx_seq_one_letter_code
_entity_poly.pdbx_strand_id
1 'polypeptide(L)'
;GYQWFDLENDNPNYILDEFLKAERKLTQFLDEVKNEYKVDNNKIVLSGFSQGCMMSINVGLTSEKPFNCIVGFSGKIINLDDLKNRRKNFTDTLLIHGDLDDIVSPTHLLEAKDFFLRENINVETHLIKNCGHHIPIESSSIALNYILKKIK
;
A
#
# COMPACT_ATOMS: atom_id res chain seq x y z
N GLY A 1 -14.03 -13.80 7.16
CA GLY A 1 -13.46 -13.22 5.94
C GLY A 1 -12.07 -13.76 5.65
N TYR A 2 -11.51 -13.41 4.51
CA TYR A 2 -10.13 -13.77 4.16
C TYR A 2 -9.17 -12.68 4.63
N GLN A 3 -7.98 -13.06 5.06
CA GLN A 3 -6.91 -12.15 5.43
C GLN A 3 -5.60 -12.54 4.73
N TRP A 4 -4.73 -11.56 4.55
CA TRP A 4 -3.43 -11.78 3.92
C TRP A 4 -2.42 -12.42 4.88
N PHE A 5 -2.47 -12.01 6.14
CA PHE A 5 -1.59 -12.50 7.21
C PHE A 5 -2.29 -12.39 8.57
N ASP A 6 -1.80 -13.18 9.52
CA ASP A 6 -2.38 -13.23 10.86
C ASP A 6 -2.01 -11.97 11.67
N LEU A 7 -3.02 -11.34 12.28
CA LEU A 7 -2.88 -10.19 13.18
C LEU A 7 -3.14 -10.54 14.65
N GLU A 8 -3.45 -11.79 14.97
CA GLU A 8 -3.74 -12.22 16.35
C GLU A 8 -2.50 -12.41 17.20
N ASN A 9 -1.32 -12.43 16.57
CA ASN A 9 -0.04 -12.58 17.27
C ASN A 9 0.69 -11.23 17.31
N ASP A 10 1.03 -10.78 18.50
CA ASP A 10 1.72 -9.50 18.73
C ASP A 10 3.24 -9.54 18.54
N ASN A 11 3.81 -10.71 18.22
CA ASN A 11 5.25 -10.83 18.00
C ASN A 11 5.65 -10.20 16.65
N PRO A 12 6.47 -9.13 16.63
CA PRO A 12 6.83 -8.43 15.40
C PRO A 12 7.57 -9.32 14.39
N ASN A 13 8.36 -10.27 14.84
CA ASN A 13 9.08 -11.20 13.94
C ASN A 13 8.11 -12.18 13.28
N TYR A 14 7.14 -12.69 14.03
CA TYR A 14 6.10 -13.56 13.48
C TYR A 14 5.25 -12.82 12.44
N ILE A 15 4.82 -11.60 12.76
CA ILE A 15 4.04 -10.75 11.84
C ILE A 15 4.83 -10.52 10.54
N LEU A 16 6.10 -10.17 10.65
CA LEU A 16 6.95 -9.96 9.48
C LEU A 16 7.09 -11.22 8.64
N ASP A 17 7.32 -12.39 9.25
CA ASP A 17 7.43 -13.67 8.54
C ASP A 17 6.15 -14.01 7.76
N GLU A 18 4.99 -13.88 8.40
CA GLU A 18 3.69 -14.12 7.76
C GLU A 18 3.43 -13.11 6.63
N PHE A 19 3.78 -11.86 6.87
CA PHE A 19 3.68 -10.80 5.87
C PHE A 19 4.56 -11.10 4.64
N LEU A 20 5.80 -11.53 4.82
CA LEU A 20 6.71 -11.90 3.73
C LEU A 20 6.21 -13.11 2.93
N LYS A 21 5.55 -14.06 3.58
CA LYS A 21 4.87 -15.17 2.87
C LYS A 21 3.73 -14.66 1.99
N ALA A 22 2.93 -13.73 2.51
CA ALA A 22 1.85 -13.11 1.76
C ALA A 22 2.38 -12.27 0.57
N GLU A 23 3.48 -11.54 0.75
CA GLU A 23 4.17 -10.81 -0.32
C GLU A 23 4.55 -11.73 -1.48
N ARG A 24 5.13 -12.89 -1.19
CA ARG A 24 5.51 -13.87 -2.24
C ARG A 24 4.30 -14.33 -3.04
N LYS A 25 3.17 -14.60 -2.37
CA LYS A 25 1.92 -15.00 -3.05
C LYS A 25 1.39 -13.88 -3.95
N LEU A 26 1.38 -12.64 -3.48
CA LEU A 26 0.91 -11.51 -4.27
C LEU A 26 1.85 -11.27 -5.46
N THR A 27 3.15 -11.34 -5.27
CA THR A 27 4.14 -11.18 -6.35
C THR A 27 3.94 -12.24 -7.43
N GLN A 28 3.77 -13.51 -7.05
CA GLN A 28 3.47 -14.59 -7.99
C GLN A 28 2.18 -14.33 -8.77
N PHE A 29 1.11 -13.93 -8.09
CA PHE A 29 -0.16 -13.59 -8.73
C PHE A 29 0.00 -12.43 -9.75
N LEU A 30 0.74 -11.39 -9.39
CA LEU A 30 1.01 -10.28 -10.30
C LEU A 30 1.83 -10.71 -11.53
N ASP A 31 2.77 -11.63 -11.37
CA ASP A 31 3.51 -12.19 -12.49
C ASP A 31 2.59 -12.98 -13.42
N GLU A 32 1.66 -13.76 -12.89
CA GLU A 32 0.63 -14.46 -13.66
C GLU A 32 -0.26 -13.46 -14.43
N VAL A 33 -0.73 -12.39 -13.79
CA VAL A 33 -1.53 -11.33 -14.41
C VAL A 33 -0.76 -10.66 -15.55
N LYS A 34 0.50 -10.28 -15.32
CA LYS A 34 1.35 -9.67 -16.35
C LYS A 34 1.52 -10.57 -17.57
N ASN A 35 1.72 -11.85 -17.33
CA ASN A 35 1.86 -12.84 -18.41
C ASN A 35 0.55 -13.07 -19.17
N GLU A 36 -0.57 -13.18 -18.48
CA GLU A 36 -1.90 -13.40 -19.08
C GLU A 36 -2.33 -12.22 -19.94
N TYR A 37 -2.22 -11.01 -19.41
CA TYR A 37 -2.69 -9.79 -20.08
C TYR A 37 -1.62 -9.09 -20.93
N LYS A 38 -0.38 -9.59 -20.95
CA LYS A 38 0.74 -9.00 -21.69
C LYS A 38 0.98 -7.53 -21.34
N VAL A 39 0.93 -7.22 -20.04
CA VAL A 39 1.14 -5.87 -19.50
C VAL A 39 2.36 -5.81 -18.59
N ASP A 40 3.05 -4.68 -18.62
CA ASP A 40 4.15 -4.38 -17.69
C ASP A 40 3.65 -3.63 -16.45
N ASN A 41 4.49 -3.55 -15.41
CA ASN A 41 4.17 -2.87 -14.15
C ASN A 41 3.67 -1.43 -14.36
N ASN A 42 4.24 -0.69 -15.31
CA ASN A 42 3.85 0.72 -15.57
C ASN A 42 2.40 0.89 -16.05
N LYS A 43 1.71 -0.20 -16.38
CA LYS A 43 0.29 -0.22 -16.75
C LYS A 43 -0.61 -0.82 -15.66
N ILE A 44 -0.06 -1.08 -14.49
CA ILE A 44 -0.76 -1.67 -13.35
C ILE A 44 -0.81 -0.65 -12.21
N VAL A 45 -1.98 -0.43 -11.66
CA VAL A 45 -2.20 0.30 -10.41
C VAL A 45 -2.40 -0.73 -9.30
N LEU A 46 -1.61 -0.63 -8.23
CA LEU A 46 -1.83 -1.42 -7.03
C LEU A 46 -2.71 -0.62 -6.07
N SER A 47 -3.85 -1.18 -5.71
CA SER A 47 -4.74 -0.54 -4.74
C SER A 47 -5.18 -1.53 -3.66
N GLY A 48 -5.30 -1.06 -2.43
CA GLY A 48 -5.71 -1.89 -1.32
C GLY A 48 -6.23 -1.12 -0.12
N PHE A 49 -7.07 -1.82 0.65
CA PHE A 49 -7.65 -1.35 1.90
C PHE A 49 -7.08 -2.15 3.07
N SER A 50 -6.75 -1.48 4.17
CA SER A 50 -6.25 -2.12 5.39
C SER A 50 -5.02 -3.01 5.13
N GLN A 51 -5.10 -4.32 5.34
CA GLN A 51 -4.03 -5.26 4.96
C GLN A 51 -3.67 -5.18 3.47
N GLY A 52 -4.65 -4.98 2.59
CA GLY A 52 -4.41 -4.78 1.16
C GLY A 52 -3.57 -3.55 0.85
N CYS A 53 -3.73 -2.46 1.61
CA CYS A 53 -2.87 -1.28 1.55
C CYS A 53 -1.43 -1.62 1.96
N MET A 54 -1.26 -2.33 3.07
CA MET A 54 0.05 -2.76 3.58
C MET A 54 0.79 -3.62 2.54
N MET A 55 0.07 -4.55 1.92
CA MET A 55 0.59 -5.40 0.84
C MET A 55 0.98 -4.59 -0.40
N SER A 56 0.12 -3.64 -0.82
CA SER A 56 0.34 -2.82 -2.01
C SER A 56 1.58 -1.93 -1.87
N ILE A 57 1.80 -1.34 -0.69
CA ILE A 57 2.99 -0.54 -0.41
C ILE A 57 4.26 -1.40 -0.53
N ASN A 58 4.30 -2.53 0.16
CA ASN A 58 5.50 -3.35 0.18
C ASN A 58 5.80 -3.99 -1.17
N VAL A 59 4.84 -4.65 -1.80
CA VAL A 59 5.04 -5.27 -3.12
C VAL A 59 5.32 -4.20 -4.17
N GLY A 60 4.62 -3.07 -4.10
CA GLY A 60 4.82 -1.97 -5.03
C GLY A 60 6.24 -1.41 -5.01
N LEU A 61 6.81 -1.19 -3.82
CA LEU A 61 8.13 -0.58 -3.67
C LEU A 61 9.30 -1.57 -3.74
N THR A 62 9.05 -2.87 -3.54
CA THR A 62 10.12 -3.91 -3.59
C THR A 62 10.21 -4.62 -4.93
N SER A 63 9.31 -4.37 -5.86
CA SER A 63 9.39 -4.90 -7.22
C SER A 63 10.57 -4.29 -7.98
N GLU A 64 11.15 -5.06 -8.91
CA GLU A 64 12.30 -4.60 -9.72
C GLU A 64 11.97 -3.35 -10.55
N LYS A 65 10.75 -3.28 -11.10
CA LYS A 65 10.26 -2.16 -11.90
C LYS A 65 9.11 -1.45 -11.17
N PRO A 66 9.02 -0.11 -11.28
CA PRO A 66 7.93 0.63 -10.68
C PRO A 66 6.59 0.28 -11.33
N PHE A 67 5.54 0.27 -10.50
CA PHE A 67 4.16 0.25 -10.97
C PHE A 67 3.74 1.64 -11.45
N ASN A 68 2.56 1.73 -12.10
CA ASN A 68 2.00 3.01 -12.49
C ASN A 68 1.83 3.93 -11.28
N CYS A 69 1.13 3.45 -10.26
CA CYS A 69 1.03 4.07 -8.95
C CYS A 69 0.53 3.08 -7.90
N ILE A 70 0.64 3.46 -6.63
CA ILE A 70 0.07 2.77 -5.49
C ILE A 70 -1.02 3.66 -4.90
N VAL A 71 -2.19 3.08 -4.59
CA VAL A 71 -3.30 3.76 -3.90
C VAL A 71 -3.69 2.96 -2.67
N GLY A 72 -3.37 3.48 -1.50
CA GLY A 72 -3.59 2.79 -0.23
C GLY A 72 -4.64 3.48 0.64
N PHE A 73 -5.56 2.68 1.20
CA PHE A 73 -6.58 3.14 2.14
C PHE A 73 -6.38 2.48 3.50
N SER A 74 -6.34 3.29 4.56
CA SER A 74 -6.41 2.84 5.96
C SER A 74 -5.42 1.74 6.33
N GLY A 75 -4.18 1.86 5.86
CA GLY A 75 -3.12 0.89 6.11
C GLY A 75 -1.94 1.50 6.86
N LYS A 76 -0.85 0.74 6.87
CA LYS A 76 0.43 1.15 7.46
C LYS A 76 1.58 0.43 6.77
N ILE A 77 2.80 0.89 7.00
CA ILE A 77 4.02 0.14 6.68
C ILE A 77 4.27 -0.84 7.82
N ILE A 78 4.36 -2.13 7.51
CA ILE A 78 4.50 -3.19 8.53
C ILE A 78 5.84 -3.09 9.26
N ASN A 79 6.93 -2.87 8.52
CA ASN A 79 8.26 -2.72 9.09
C ASN A 79 9.07 -1.73 8.25
N LEU A 80 9.32 -0.56 8.82
CA LEU A 80 10.00 0.55 8.13
C LEU A 80 11.44 0.19 7.72
N ASP A 81 12.18 -0.46 8.59
CA ASP A 81 13.58 -0.82 8.32
C ASP A 81 13.68 -1.89 7.23
N ASP A 82 12.83 -2.91 7.29
CA ASP A 82 12.75 -3.95 6.28
C ASP A 82 12.41 -3.37 4.90
N LEU A 83 11.39 -2.52 4.82
CA LEU A 83 11.00 -1.88 3.58
C LEU A 83 12.10 -0.98 3.03
N LYS A 84 12.74 -0.18 3.89
CA LYS A 84 13.88 0.67 3.51
C LYS A 84 15.01 -0.15 2.89
N ASN A 85 15.35 -1.29 3.49
CA ASN A 85 16.44 -2.14 3.02
C ASN A 85 16.11 -2.86 1.71
N ARG A 86 14.86 -3.19 1.48
CA ARG A 86 14.42 -3.98 0.31
C ARG A 86 13.82 -3.16 -0.83
N ARG A 87 13.58 -1.87 -0.62
CA ARG A 87 13.02 -0.98 -1.64
C ARG A 87 13.90 -0.96 -2.90
N LYS A 88 13.29 -1.11 -4.07
CA LYS A 88 13.96 -1.14 -5.37
C LYS A 88 13.50 -0.06 -6.34
N ASN A 89 12.38 0.59 -6.07
CA ASN A 89 11.84 1.60 -6.97
C ASN A 89 11.20 2.76 -6.21
N PHE A 90 10.73 3.78 -6.94
CA PHE A 90 10.16 5.02 -6.44
C PHE A 90 8.72 5.21 -6.94
N THR A 91 7.90 4.17 -6.93
CA THR A 91 6.52 4.24 -7.41
C THR A 91 5.73 5.34 -6.70
N ASP A 92 5.14 6.24 -7.46
CA ASP A 92 4.27 7.32 -6.94
C ASP A 92 3.11 6.73 -6.15
N THR A 93 2.82 7.32 -4.99
CA THR A 93 1.88 6.73 -4.03
C THR A 93 0.88 7.75 -3.51
N LEU A 94 -0.38 7.33 -3.44
CA LEU A 94 -1.46 8.03 -2.73
C LEU A 94 -1.88 7.22 -1.51
N LEU A 95 -1.94 7.87 -0.34
CA LEU A 95 -2.41 7.25 0.90
C LEU A 95 -3.57 8.06 1.49
N ILE A 96 -4.66 7.39 1.80
CA ILE A 96 -5.88 7.99 2.35
C ILE A 96 -6.24 7.27 3.65
N HIS A 97 -6.60 8.02 4.70
CA HIS A 97 -6.90 7.48 6.02
C HIS A 97 -8.00 8.27 6.71
N GLY A 98 -8.85 7.60 7.46
CA GLY A 98 -9.85 8.26 8.30
C GLY A 98 -9.24 8.76 9.62
N ASP A 99 -9.63 9.94 10.07
CA ASP A 99 -9.11 10.54 11.32
C ASP A 99 -9.63 9.87 12.59
N LEU A 100 -10.74 9.13 12.49
CA LEU A 100 -11.36 8.37 13.58
C LEU A 100 -11.15 6.86 13.44
N ASP A 101 -10.17 6.43 12.66
CA ASP A 101 -9.86 5.00 12.48
C ASP A 101 -9.32 4.42 13.81
N ASP A 102 -10.11 3.52 14.40
CA ASP A 102 -9.81 2.83 15.66
C ASP A 102 -9.23 1.42 15.47
N ILE A 103 -9.12 0.96 14.23
CA ILE A 103 -8.53 -0.34 13.88
C ILE A 103 -7.06 -0.18 13.48
N VAL A 104 -6.79 0.76 12.56
CA VAL A 104 -5.43 1.16 12.18
C VAL A 104 -5.26 2.64 12.48
N SER A 105 -4.49 2.98 13.50
CA SER A 105 -4.34 4.38 13.95
C SER A 105 -3.95 5.30 12.79
N PRO A 106 -4.60 6.49 12.66
CA PRO A 106 -4.23 7.47 11.64
C PRO A 106 -2.80 8.02 11.80
N THR A 107 -2.15 7.81 12.95
CA THR A 107 -0.72 8.14 13.13
C THR A 107 0.17 7.40 12.14
N HIS A 108 -0.24 6.22 11.67
CA HIS A 108 0.48 5.45 10.66
C HIS A 108 0.50 6.13 9.28
N LEU A 109 -0.47 6.99 8.98
CA LEU A 109 -0.43 7.82 7.77
C LEU A 109 0.75 8.80 7.82
N LEU A 110 0.97 9.43 8.97
CA LEU A 110 2.08 10.37 9.16
C LEU A 110 3.43 9.66 9.14
N GLU A 111 3.54 8.49 9.77
CA GLU A 111 4.75 7.66 9.71
C GLU A 111 5.08 7.24 8.28
N ALA A 112 4.08 6.79 7.52
CA ALA A 112 4.25 6.43 6.13
C ALA A 112 4.67 7.63 5.27
N LYS A 113 3.99 8.78 5.43
CA LYS A 113 4.36 10.02 4.74
C LYS A 113 5.82 10.40 4.99
N ASP A 114 6.25 10.36 6.24
CA ASP A 114 7.62 10.68 6.63
C ASP A 114 8.64 9.71 5.98
N PHE A 115 8.33 8.41 5.98
CA PHE A 115 9.14 7.40 5.29
C PHE A 115 9.27 7.71 3.79
N PHE A 116 8.17 7.96 3.10
CA PHE A 116 8.18 8.26 1.65
C PHE A 116 9.01 9.50 1.34
N LEU A 117 8.88 10.56 2.14
CA LEU A 117 9.65 11.78 1.97
C LEU A 117 11.14 11.56 2.21
N ARG A 118 11.52 10.82 3.24
CA ARG A 118 12.94 10.49 3.52
C ARG A 118 13.56 9.63 2.42
N GLU A 119 12.77 8.77 1.79
CA GLU A 119 13.21 7.91 0.70
C GLU A 119 13.10 8.57 -0.68
N ASN A 120 12.74 9.85 -0.74
CA ASN A 120 12.55 10.63 -1.99
C ASN A 120 11.51 10.00 -2.93
N ILE A 121 10.44 9.43 -2.38
CA ILE A 121 9.32 8.87 -3.13
C ILE A 121 8.18 9.88 -3.10
N ASN A 122 7.61 10.21 -4.26
CA ASN A 122 6.44 11.09 -4.33
C ASN A 122 5.26 10.45 -3.60
N VAL A 123 4.72 11.17 -2.62
CA VAL A 123 3.55 10.75 -1.86
C VAL A 123 2.54 11.88 -1.74
N GLU A 124 1.29 11.56 -2.02
CA GLU A 124 0.13 12.40 -1.71
C GLU A 124 -0.64 11.74 -0.57
N THR A 125 -1.04 12.50 0.44
CA THR A 125 -1.76 11.97 1.61
C THR A 125 -3.03 12.77 1.87
N HIS A 126 -4.11 12.08 2.24
CA HIS A 126 -5.37 12.69 2.66
C HIS A 126 -5.84 12.08 3.96
N LEU A 127 -6.10 12.94 4.95
CA LEU A 127 -6.77 12.57 6.20
C LEU A 127 -8.23 13.01 6.10
N ILE A 128 -9.15 12.04 6.10
CA ILE A 128 -10.59 12.28 5.93
C ILE A 128 -11.22 12.50 7.30
N LYS A 129 -11.88 13.63 7.48
CA LYS A 129 -12.55 14.00 8.73
C LYS A 129 -13.79 13.15 8.99
N ASN A 130 -14.02 12.86 10.26
CA ASN A 130 -15.17 12.07 10.75
C ASN A 130 -15.31 10.71 10.06
N CYS A 131 -14.18 10.10 9.73
CA CYS A 131 -14.11 8.83 9.02
C CYS A 131 -13.37 7.78 9.85
N GLY A 132 -13.99 6.64 10.08
CA GLY A 132 -13.40 5.48 10.74
C GLY A 132 -12.68 4.56 9.74
N HIS A 133 -12.64 3.25 10.06
CA HIS A 133 -11.98 2.23 9.24
C HIS A 133 -12.85 1.78 8.06
N HIS A 134 -13.03 2.66 7.07
CA HIS A 134 -13.79 2.40 5.84
C HIS A 134 -13.38 3.36 4.72
N ILE A 135 -13.87 3.11 3.50
CA ILE A 135 -13.61 3.97 2.33
C ILE A 135 -14.90 4.75 2.01
N PRO A 136 -15.00 6.04 2.40
CA PRO A 136 -16.14 6.87 2.01
C PRO A 136 -16.07 7.27 0.54
N ILE A 137 -17.17 7.77 -0.02
CA ILE A 137 -17.25 8.22 -1.42
C ILE A 137 -16.19 9.29 -1.73
N GLU A 138 -15.93 10.19 -0.81
CA GLU A 138 -14.88 11.22 -0.95
C GLU A 138 -13.51 10.59 -1.24
N SER A 139 -13.12 9.55 -0.47
CA SER A 139 -11.86 8.84 -0.67
C SER A 139 -11.78 8.16 -2.03
N SER A 140 -12.87 7.53 -2.46
CA SER A 140 -12.96 6.90 -3.79
C SER A 140 -12.81 7.92 -4.91
N SER A 141 -13.40 9.11 -4.76
CA SER A 141 -13.30 10.20 -5.73
C SER A 141 -11.87 10.76 -5.83
N ILE A 142 -11.20 10.96 -4.69
CA ILE A 142 -9.80 11.37 -4.63
C ILE A 142 -8.91 10.34 -5.34
N ALA A 143 -9.10 9.06 -5.02
CA ALA A 143 -8.33 7.97 -5.61
C ALA A 143 -8.53 7.88 -7.13
N LEU A 144 -9.78 7.96 -7.61
CA LEU A 144 -10.08 7.91 -9.04
C LEU A 144 -9.42 9.08 -9.77
N ASN A 145 -9.53 10.29 -9.25
CA ASN A 145 -8.91 11.48 -9.85
C ASN A 145 -7.38 11.35 -9.91
N TYR A 146 -6.76 10.82 -8.87
CA TYR A 146 -5.32 10.55 -8.83
C TYR A 146 -4.92 9.55 -9.91
N ILE A 147 -5.61 8.42 -9.99
CA ILE A 147 -5.34 7.37 -10.99
C ILE A 147 -5.49 7.92 -12.41
N LEU A 148 -6.57 8.65 -12.68
CA LEU A 148 -6.82 9.23 -14.02
C LEU A 148 -5.71 10.18 -14.47
N LYS A 149 -5.09 10.90 -13.58
CA LYS A 149 -3.92 11.74 -13.88
C LYS A 149 -2.67 10.92 -14.18
N LYS A 150 -2.51 9.75 -13.55
CA LYS A 150 -1.33 8.88 -13.71
C LYS A 150 -1.36 8.04 -14.98
N ILE A 151 -2.52 7.65 -15.45
CA ILE A 151 -2.66 6.76 -16.63
C ILE A 151 -2.75 7.52 -17.96
N LYS A 152 -2.69 8.83 -17.92
CA LYS A 152 -2.68 9.66 -19.15
C LYS A 152 -1.37 9.57 -19.92
#